data_604aa6f917a91c38c9820e83d6eb5286
#
_entry.id   604aa6f917a91c38c9820e83d6eb5286
#
_cell.length_a   1.000
_cell.length_b   1.000
_cell.length_c   1.000
_cell.angle_alpha   90.00
_cell.angle_beta   90.00
_cell.angle_gamma   90.00
#
_symmetry.space_group_name_H-M   'P 1'
#
loop_
_entity.id
_entity.type
_entity.pdbx_description
1 polymer ?
#
loop_
_entity_poly.entity_id
_entity_poly.type
_entity_poly.pdbx_seq_one_letter_code
_entity_poly.pdbx_strand_id
1 'polypeptide(L)'
;CNYRIAHQLYRLGVPFIPRMITEMAHSETGIDIHPGAEIGHYFSIDHGTGTVIGETSVIGNHVRIFQGVSLAGEKLPPDENGNAIRGVPRHPVLGDHVTVYSNATLLGRIRIGEGATICGNVWITEDVPAGGTVSQQTINKVS
;
A
#
# COMPACT_ATOMS: atom_id res chain seq x y z
N CYS A 1 -10.56 10.96 -5.67
CA CYS A 1 -10.20 12.35 -5.97
C CYS A 1 -9.33 12.99 -4.91
N ASN A 2 -9.72 12.97 -3.64
CA ASN A 2 -9.02 13.68 -2.55
C ASN A 2 -7.54 13.31 -2.45
N TYR A 3 -7.22 12.03 -2.55
CA TYR A 3 -5.83 11.57 -2.55
C TYR A 3 -5.00 12.22 -3.68
N ARG A 4 -5.52 12.31 -4.91
CA ARG A 4 -4.78 12.87 -6.04
C ARG A 4 -4.42 14.34 -5.82
N ILE A 5 -5.33 15.11 -5.24
CA ILE A 5 -5.10 16.52 -4.88
C ILE A 5 -4.07 16.60 -3.76
N ALA A 6 -4.27 15.82 -2.69
CA ALA A 6 -3.36 15.78 -1.56
C ALA A 6 -1.94 15.37 -1.96
N HIS A 7 -1.80 14.41 -2.87
CA HIS A 7 -0.50 13.96 -3.38
C HIS A 7 0.24 15.08 -4.15
N GLN A 8 -0.46 15.85 -4.99
CA GLN A 8 0.15 16.97 -5.69
C GLN A 8 0.64 18.05 -4.71
N LEU A 9 -0.17 18.40 -3.72
CA LEU A 9 0.24 19.34 -2.68
C LEU A 9 1.41 18.82 -1.85
N TYR A 10 1.43 17.52 -1.56
CA TYR A 10 2.54 16.87 -0.87
C TYR A 10 3.84 17.00 -1.66
N ARG A 11 3.81 16.73 -2.97
CA ARG A 11 4.96 16.88 -3.86
C ARG A 11 5.45 18.32 -3.98
N LEU A 12 4.56 19.29 -3.85
CA LEU A 12 4.90 20.73 -3.85
C LEU A 12 5.48 21.19 -2.49
N GLY A 13 5.58 20.30 -1.51
CA GLY A 13 6.12 20.62 -0.20
C GLY A 13 5.17 21.40 0.71
N VAL A 14 3.86 21.43 0.41
CA VAL A 14 2.86 22.09 1.26
C VAL A 14 2.75 21.35 2.58
N PRO A 15 3.01 22.00 3.73
CA PRO A 15 2.92 21.34 5.03
C PRO A 15 1.47 21.19 5.49
N PHE A 16 1.17 20.12 6.23
CA PHE A 16 -0.09 19.82 6.93
C PHE A 16 -1.31 19.58 6.04
N ILE A 17 -1.59 20.45 5.06
CA ILE A 17 -2.81 20.41 4.23
C ILE A 17 -2.98 19.06 3.52
N PRO A 18 -1.96 18.45 2.88
CA PRO A 18 -2.11 17.13 2.26
C PRO A 18 -2.65 16.08 3.23
N ARG A 19 -2.09 16.04 4.44
CA ARG A 19 -2.52 15.08 5.47
C ARG A 19 -3.93 15.38 5.98
N MET A 20 -4.30 16.65 6.12
CA MET A 20 -5.66 17.04 6.51
C MET A 20 -6.70 16.56 5.48
N ILE A 21 -6.40 16.70 4.19
CA ILE A 21 -7.29 16.23 3.12
C ILE A 21 -7.46 14.71 3.18
N THR A 22 -6.37 13.96 3.34
CA THR A 22 -6.45 12.50 3.39
C THR A 22 -7.10 11.99 4.66
N GLU A 23 -6.91 12.65 5.80
CA GLU A 23 -7.59 12.30 7.07
C GLU A 23 -9.09 12.57 6.99
N MET A 24 -9.51 13.66 6.36
CA MET A 24 -10.93 13.92 6.12
C MET A 24 -11.53 12.83 5.22
N ALA A 25 -10.88 12.48 4.13
CA ALA A 25 -11.31 11.40 3.25
C ALA A 25 -11.36 10.04 3.99
N HIS A 26 -10.39 9.78 4.86
CA HIS A 26 -10.36 8.58 5.71
C HIS A 26 -11.57 8.53 6.64
N SER A 27 -11.91 9.64 7.30
CA SER A 27 -13.07 9.69 8.19
C SER A 27 -14.40 9.46 7.48
N GLU A 28 -14.52 9.87 6.23
CA GLU A 28 -15.74 9.71 5.43
C GLU A 28 -15.87 8.33 4.78
N THR A 29 -14.76 7.72 4.39
CA THR A 29 -14.76 6.52 3.55
C THR A 29 -14.23 5.26 4.24
N GLY A 30 -13.51 5.41 5.34
CA GLY A 30 -12.75 4.31 5.96
C GLY A 30 -11.51 3.89 5.18
N ILE A 31 -11.10 4.66 4.16
CA ILE A 31 -9.93 4.39 3.32
C ILE A 31 -8.81 5.35 3.71
N ASP A 32 -7.70 4.80 4.22
CA ASP A 32 -6.52 5.57 4.65
C ASP A 32 -5.40 5.47 3.62
N ILE A 33 -5.23 6.54 2.83
CA ILE A 33 -4.13 6.64 1.86
C ILE A 33 -3.22 7.80 2.26
N HIS A 34 -1.97 7.50 2.58
CA HIS A 34 -1.00 8.55 2.87
C HIS A 34 -0.73 9.40 1.62
N PRO A 35 -0.67 10.74 1.70
CA PRO A 35 -0.46 11.59 0.53
C PRO A 35 0.89 11.40 -0.16
N GLY A 36 1.88 10.83 0.52
CA GLY A 36 3.19 10.48 -0.04
C GLY A 36 3.20 9.23 -0.92
N ALA A 37 2.18 8.37 -0.84
CA ALA A 37 2.10 7.17 -1.67
C ALA A 37 2.10 7.53 -3.17
N GLU A 38 2.80 6.74 -3.98
CA GLU A 38 2.82 6.90 -5.43
C GLU A 38 1.86 5.89 -6.07
N ILE A 39 0.81 6.39 -6.71
CA ILE A 39 -0.23 5.55 -7.33
C ILE A 39 -0.36 5.89 -8.81
N GLY A 40 -0.16 4.89 -9.66
CA GLY A 40 -0.27 4.99 -11.10
C GLY A 40 -1.70 5.27 -11.59
N HIS A 41 -1.91 5.13 -12.89
CA HIS A 41 -3.20 5.37 -13.55
C HIS A 41 -4.13 4.16 -13.45
N TYR A 42 -5.43 4.42 -13.56
CA TYR A 42 -6.47 3.38 -13.57
C TYR A 42 -6.47 2.49 -12.32
N PHE A 43 -6.07 3.05 -11.21
CA PHE A 43 -6.15 2.41 -9.91
C PHE A 43 -7.58 2.37 -9.40
N SER A 44 -8.01 1.23 -8.88
CA SER A 44 -9.34 1.07 -8.30
C SER A 44 -9.31 0.40 -6.94
N ILE A 45 -10.22 0.83 -6.07
CA ILE A 45 -10.50 0.20 -4.78
C ILE A 45 -11.96 -0.23 -4.78
N ASP A 46 -12.20 -1.53 -4.62
CA ASP A 46 -13.54 -2.08 -4.47
C ASP A 46 -13.93 -2.13 -2.99
N HIS A 47 -15.10 -1.62 -2.67
CA HIS A 47 -15.64 -1.46 -1.32
C HIS A 47 -14.77 -0.54 -0.44
N GLY A 48 -13.57 -0.90 -0.16
CA GLY A 48 -12.49 -0.05 0.35
C GLY A 48 -12.41 0.12 1.86
N THR A 49 -13.46 -0.13 2.62
CA THR A 49 -13.45 0.06 4.08
C THR A 49 -12.29 -0.70 4.73
N GLY A 50 -11.50 0.00 5.54
CA GLY A 50 -10.35 -0.57 6.23
C GLY A 50 -9.09 -0.71 5.37
N THR A 51 -9.09 -0.22 4.13
CA THR A 51 -7.88 -0.19 3.30
C THR A 51 -6.87 0.83 3.84
N VAL A 52 -5.61 0.42 3.92
CA VAL A 52 -4.50 1.27 4.36
C VAL A 52 -3.38 1.23 3.32
N ILE A 53 -2.97 2.39 2.82
CA ILE A 53 -1.84 2.54 1.89
C ILE A 53 -0.82 3.48 2.52
N GLY A 54 0.33 2.94 2.90
CA GLY A 54 1.39 3.66 3.60
C GLY A 54 2.20 4.61 2.72
N GLU A 55 2.91 5.51 3.37
CA GLU A 55 3.62 6.67 2.80
C GLU A 55 4.52 6.35 1.60
N THR A 56 5.34 5.31 1.70
CA THR A 56 6.32 4.97 0.68
C THR A 56 5.87 3.86 -0.26
N SER A 57 4.57 3.53 -0.26
CA SER A 57 3.99 2.58 -1.22
C SER A 57 4.14 3.10 -2.65
N VAL A 58 4.48 2.19 -3.56
CA VAL A 58 4.50 2.46 -5.00
C VAL A 58 3.55 1.48 -5.66
N ILE A 59 2.55 2.01 -6.36
CA ILE A 59 1.51 1.22 -7.02
C ILE A 59 1.53 1.56 -8.51
N GLY A 60 1.70 0.54 -9.35
CA GLY A 60 1.70 0.67 -10.79
C GLY A 60 0.34 1.03 -11.38
N ASN A 61 0.21 0.84 -12.70
CA ASN A 61 -1.01 1.11 -13.43
C ASN A 61 -1.97 -0.09 -13.40
N HIS A 62 -3.28 0.17 -13.52
CA HIS A 62 -4.31 -0.88 -13.56
C HIS A 62 -4.31 -1.83 -12.36
N VAL A 63 -3.91 -1.35 -11.20
CA VAL A 63 -3.94 -2.12 -9.97
C VAL A 63 -5.32 -2.04 -9.35
N ARG A 64 -5.81 -3.17 -8.86
CA ARG A 64 -7.09 -3.29 -8.16
C ARG A 64 -6.89 -3.86 -6.78
N ILE A 65 -7.44 -3.20 -5.78
CA ILE A 65 -7.44 -3.69 -4.41
C ILE A 65 -8.86 -3.69 -3.82
N PHE A 66 -9.06 -4.52 -2.82
CA PHE A 66 -10.35 -4.68 -2.16
C PHE A 66 -10.30 -4.17 -0.72
N GLN A 67 -11.44 -4.22 -0.04
CA GLN A 67 -11.55 -3.76 1.34
C GLN A 67 -10.59 -4.48 2.29
N GLY A 68 -10.14 -3.78 3.30
CA GLY A 68 -9.29 -4.33 4.35
C GLY A 68 -7.85 -4.64 3.94
N VAL A 69 -7.45 -4.32 2.72
CA VAL A 69 -6.07 -4.50 2.28
C VAL A 69 -5.17 -3.51 2.99
N SER A 70 -4.05 -3.99 3.53
CA SER A 70 -3.03 -3.16 4.16
C SER A 70 -1.70 -3.26 3.42
N LEU A 71 -1.25 -2.14 2.88
CA LEU A 71 0.12 -1.97 2.39
C LEU A 71 0.93 -1.32 3.50
N ALA A 72 1.48 -2.16 4.38
CA ALA A 72 2.10 -1.75 5.63
C ALA A 72 3.62 -1.67 5.54
N GLY A 73 4.21 -0.77 6.32
CA GLY A 73 5.64 -0.61 6.40
C GLY A 73 6.25 -1.45 7.51
N GLU A 74 7.47 -1.89 7.30
CA GLU A 74 8.28 -2.46 8.37
C GLU A 74 8.60 -1.41 9.45
N LYS A 75 9.03 -1.90 10.61
CA LYS A 75 9.50 -1.03 11.69
C LYS A 75 10.65 -0.16 11.19
N LEU A 76 10.59 1.12 11.49
CA LEU A 76 11.66 2.05 11.13
C LEU A 76 12.97 1.66 11.85
N PRO A 77 14.10 1.64 11.13
CA PRO A 77 15.38 1.40 11.77
C PRO A 77 15.69 2.54 12.75
N PRO A 78 16.28 2.26 13.91
CA PRO A 78 16.73 3.29 14.83
C PRO A 78 18.02 3.94 14.32
N ASP A 79 18.18 5.23 14.62
CA ASP A 79 19.46 5.92 14.51
C ASP A 79 20.40 5.56 15.69
N GLU A 80 21.58 6.15 15.73
CA GLU A 80 22.56 5.95 16.82
C GLU A 80 22.02 6.34 18.21
N ASN A 81 20.99 7.20 18.27
CA ASN A 81 20.35 7.66 19.48
C ASN A 81 19.05 6.92 19.81
N GLY A 82 18.70 5.89 19.02
CA GLY A 82 17.48 5.11 19.20
C GLY A 82 16.22 5.75 18.61
N ASN A 83 16.33 6.85 17.88
CA ASN A 83 15.20 7.50 17.21
C ASN A 83 14.91 6.83 15.87
N ALA A 84 13.64 6.77 15.49
CA ALA A 84 13.25 6.21 14.20
C ALA A 84 13.72 7.07 13.03
N ILE A 85 14.47 6.49 12.10
CA ILE A 85 14.89 7.15 10.85
C ILE A 85 13.67 7.25 9.94
N ARG A 86 13.24 8.47 9.63
CA ARG A 86 12.06 8.74 8.79
C ARG A 86 12.44 8.86 7.32
N GLY A 87 11.45 8.67 6.42
CA GLY A 87 11.61 8.85 4.97
C GLY A 87 12.28 7.68 4.25
N VAL A 88 12.64 6.60 4.95
CA VAL A 88 13.16 5.39 4.34
C VAL A 88 12.02 4.61 3.66
N PRO A 89 12.16 4.19 2.38
CA PRO A 89 11.19 3.32 1.72
C PRO A 89 11.00 2.01 2.51
N ARG A 90 9.79 1.76 2.99
CA ARG A 90 9.47 0.61 3.85
C ARG A 90 8.14 -0.05 3.55
N HIS A 91 7.39 0.48 2.60
CA HIS A 91 6.08 -0.03 2.19
C HIS A 91 6.17 -0.79 0.86
N PRO A 92 5.20 -1.66 0.53
CA PRO A 92 5.24 -2.48 -0.67
C PRO A 92 5.30 -1.72 -1.98
N VAL A 93 5.85 -2.39 -3.00
CA VAL A 93 5.85 -1.96 -4.39
C VAL A 93 5.02 -2.94 -5.21
N LEU A 94 3.94 -2.48 -5.81
CA LEU A 94 3.06 -3.26 -6.67
C LEU A 94 3.31 -2.90 -8.14
N GLY A 95 3.58 -3.90 -8.98
CA GLY A 95 3.69 -3.73 -10.42
C GLY A 95 2.34 -3.48 -11.07
N ASP A 96 2.35 -3.29 -12.40
CA ASP A 96 1.12 -3.08 -13.17
C ASP A 96 0.22 -4.31 -13.14
N HIS A 97 -1.09 -4.10 -13.25
CA HIS A 97 -2.09 -5.17 -13.32
C HIS A 97 -2.12 -6.13 -12.13
N VAL A 98 -1.63 -5.72 -10.98
CA VAL A 98 -1.72 -6.49 -9.73
C VAL A 98 -3.13 -6.39 -9.17
N THR A 99 -3.64 -7.52 -8.68
CA THR A 99 -4.91 -7.59 -7.93
C THR A 99 -4.64 -8.09 -6.53
N VAL A 100 -5.15 -7.36 -5.52
CA VAL A 100 -5.03 -7.73 -4.10
C VAL A 100 -6.41 -7.85 -3.51
N TYR A 101 -6.81 -9.06 -3.15
CA TYR A 101 -8.13 -9.35 -2.59
C TYR A 101 -8.23 -9.01 -1.11
N SER A 102 -9.44 -9.07 -0.60
CA SER A 102 -9.86 -8.54 0.70
C SER A 102 -9.01 -9.04 1.88
N ASN A 103 -8.74 -8.13 2.80
CA ASN A 103 -8.05 -8.39 4.06
C ASN A 103 -6.62 -8.96 3.94
N ALA A 104 -6.01 -8.88 2.77
CA ALA A 104 -4.61 -9.22 2.61
C ALA A 104 -3.72 -8.13 3.22
N THR A 105 -2.67 -8.56 3.91
CA THR A 105 -1.64 -7.67 4.46
C THR A 105 -0.32 -7.93 3.75
N LEU A 106 0.23 -6.90 3.14
CA LEU A 106 1.56 -6.88 2.54
C LEU A 106 2.45 -6.02 3.40
N LEU A 107 3.49 -6.61 3.98
CA LEU A 107 4.35 -5.94 4.96
C LEU A 107 5.78 -5.79 4.46
N GLY A 108 6.29 -4.58 4.54
CA GLY A 108 7.68 -4.28 4.23
C GLY A 108 7.90 -3.84 2.78
N ARG A 109 9.15 -3.56 2.44
CA ARG A 109 9.55 -3.15 1.09
C ARG A 109 9.62 -4.33 0.12
N ILE A 110 8.56 -5.12 0.08
CA ILE A 110 8.42 -6.26 -0.83
C ILE A 110 7.94 -5.80 -2.20
N ARG A 111 8.26 -6.58 -3.23
CA ARG A 111 7.87 -6.34 -4.61
C ARG A 111 6.86 -7.39 -5.06
N ILE A 112 5.71 -6.92 -5.50
CA ILE A 112 4.67 -7.74 -6.12
C ILE A 112 4.75 -7.52 -7.62
N GLY A 113 5.14 -8.56 -8.35
CA GLY A 113 5.40 -8.48 -9.80
C GLY A 113 4.15 -8.21 -10.62
N GLU A 114 4.36 -7.72 -11.84
CA GLU A 114 3.27 -7.40 -12.79
C GLU A 114 2.31 -8.59 -12.97
N GLY A 115 1.02 -8.30 -12.95
CA GLY A 115 -0.03 -9.29 -13.16
C GLY A 115 -0.21 -10.30 -12.02
N ALA A 116 0.50 -10.15 -10.91
CA ALA A 116 0.33 -11.05 -9.77
C ALA A 116 -1.04 -10.89 -9.11
N THR A 117 -1.51 -11.99 -8.52
CA THR A 117 -2.76 -12.04 -7.77
C THR A 117 -2.49 -12.44 -6.33
N ILE A 118 -2.90 -11.59 -5.41
CA ILE A 118 -2.83 -11.84 -3.98
C ILE A 118 -4.24 -12.15 -3.49
N CYS A 119 -4.46 -13.40 -3.07
CA CYS A 119 -5.77 -13.83 -2.56
C CYS A 119 -6.07 -13.23 -1.19
N GLY A 120 -7.32 -13.28 -0.79
CA GLY A 120 -7.77 -12.69 0.47
C GLY A 120 -7.19 -13.36 1.72
N ASN A 121 -7.15 -12.59 2.80
CA ASN A 121 -6.77 -13.04 4.15
C ASN A 121 -5.35 -13.63 4.26
N VAL A 122 -4.42 -13.23 3.40
CA VAL A 122 -3.02 -13.66 3.48
C VAL A 122 -2.14 -12.58 4.09
N TRP A 123 -1.08 -13.01 4.76
CA TRP A 123 -0.04 -12.15 5.30
C TRP A 123 1.25 -12.42 4.53
N ILE A 124 1.76 -11.42 3.80
CA ILE A 124 2.91 -11.57 2.90
C ILE A 124 4.03 -10.63 3.34
N THR A 125 5.22 -11.20 3.48
CA THR A 125 6.46 -10.49 3.84
C THR A 125 7.59 -10.70 2.84
N GLU A 126 7.31 -11.40 1.72
CA GLU A 126 8.31 -11.74 0.70
C GLU A 126 7.82 -11.32 -0.68
N ASP A 127 8.76 -11.15 -1.60
CA ASP A 127 8.49 -10.81 -2.99
C ASP A 127 7.62 -11.88 -3.67
N VAL A 128 6.77 -11.43 -4.59
CA VAL A 128 5.94 -12.30 -5.44
C VAL A 128 6.31 -12.05 -6.89
N PRO A 129 6.68 -13.10 -7.66
CA PRO A 129 7.06 -12.94 -9.06
C PRO A 129 5.89 -12.50 -9.93
N ALA A 130 6.22 -11.91 -11.08
CA ALA A 130 5.22 -11.54 -12.08
C ALA A 130 4.33 -12.72 -12.46
N GLY A 131 3.01 -12.46 -12.54
CA GLY A 131 2.01 -13.49 -12.82
C GLY A 131 1.79 -14.51 -11.71
N GLY A 132 2.50 -14.38 -10.57
CA GLY A 132 2.35 -15.28 -9.44
C GLY A 132 1.00 -15.14 -8.74
N THR A 133 0.55 -16.24 -8.14
CA THR A 133 -0.67 -16.26 -7.31
C THR A 133 -0.30 -16.74 -5.92
N VAL A 134 -0.65 -15.94 -4.90
CA VAL A 134 -0.45 -16.31 -3.50
C VAL A 134 -1.80 -16.49 -2.82
N SER A 135 -2.00 -17.66 -2.23
CA SER A 135 -3.20 -18.00 -1.48
C SER A 135 -2.84 -18.62 -0.13
N GLN A 136 -3.83 -18.77 0.74
CA GLN A 136 -3.66 -19.47 2.01
C GLN A 136 -3.07 -20.87 1.82
N GLN A 137 -3.50 -21.57 0.78
CA GLN A 137 -2.98 -22.92 0.46
C GLN A 137 -1.52 -22.88 0.00
N THR A 138 -1.10 -21.84 -0.68
CA THR A 138 0.28 -21.65 -1.13
C THR A 138 1.22 -21.45 0.06
N ILE A 139 0.80 -20.68 1.04
CA ILE A 139 1.58 -20.39 2.26
C ILE A 139 1.74 -21.67 3.09
N ASN A 140 0.68 -22.47 3.22
CA ASN A 140 0.70 -23.70 4.02
C ASN A 140 1.56 -24.84 3.42
N LYS A 141 1.94 -24.73 2.14
CA LYS A 141 2.80 -25.75 1.48
C LYS A 141 4.31 -25.52 1.71
N VAL A 142 4.69 -24.39 2.26
CA VAL A 142 6.09 -23.98 2.48
C VAL A 142 6.53 -24.17 3.93
N SER A 143 5.61 -24.57 4.81
CA SER A 143 5.87 -24.87 6.23
C SER A 143 6.11 -26.37 6.47
#